data_d909397cfde65013e43088d569298c25
#
_entry.id   d909397cfde65013e43088d569298c25
#
_cell.length_a   1.000
_cell.length_b   1.000
_cell.length_c   1.000
_cell.angle_alpha   90.00
_cell.angle_beta   90.00
_cell.angle_gamma   90.00
#
_symmetry.space_group_name_H-M   'P 1'
#
loop_
_entity.id
_entity.type
_entity.pdbx_description
1 polymer ?
#
loop_
_entity_poly.entity_id
_entity_poly.type
_entity_poly.pdbx_seq_one_letter_code
_entity_poly.pdbx_strand_id
1 'polypeptide(L)'
;YWEKVIEMGEDKILYVIINPSSGPGEIRDENYVKQIEKIKKSNIKIIAYIPTNYQKRSINTVYKDIEKYFEFYGKENLNGFFFDEIGDENKNEVEYLKELNNHVKNISNDYLVVSNPGRQITDEIAPHSDIFVTSEISGEEYINKFSKPKSKFENDSNNYKHIYHIIYDVKPKDYKRVLKLSRERNAGWIMITDAKLPNPYDKMPSNFSKLVDIILKKW
;
A
#
# COMPACT_ATOMS: atom_id res chain seq x y z
N TYR A 1 -0.89 -14.28 13.02
CA TYR A 1 -0.71 -13.42 11.84
C TYR A 1 0.65 -12.73 11.88
N TRP A 2 0.87 -11.80 12.78
CA TRP A 2 2.09 -10.98 12.92
C TRP A 2 3.39 -11.81 13.10
N GLU A 3 3.34 -12.89 13.89
CA GLU A 3 4.50 -13.75 14.11
C GLU A 3 5.06 -14.31 12.81
N LYS A 4 4.20 -14.79 11.90
CA LYS A 4 4.64 -15.29 10.58
C LYS A 4 5.26 -14.21 9.70
N VAL A 5 4.78 -12.97 9.79
CA VAL A 5 5.36 -11.84 9.06
C VAL A 5 6.75 -11.52 9.61
N ILE A 6 6.87 -11.46 10.92
CA ILE A 6 8.12 -11.15 11.63
C ILE A 6 9.18 -12.23 11.39
N GLU A 7 8.79 -13.52 11.41
CA GLU A 7 9.68 -14.64 11.12
C GLU A 7 10.27 -14.61 9.70
N MET A 8 9.59 -13.99 8.75
CA MET A 8 10.12 -13.83 7.39
C MET A 8 11.21 -12.77 7.30
N GLY A 9 11.18 -11.76 8.17
CA GLY A 9 12.16 -10.67 8.20
C GLY A 9 12.15 -9.78 6.96
N GLU A 10 13.05 -8.80 6.95
CA GLU A 10 13.18 -7.80 5.87
C GLU A 10 13.60 -8.39 4.51
N ASP A 11 14.27 -9.53 4.51
CA ASP A 11 14.66 -10.20 3.27
C ASP A 11 13.47 -10.62 2.41
N LYS A 12 12.29 -10.79 3.02
CA LYS A 12 11.08 -11.27 2.36
C LYS A 12 9.91 -10.29 2.42
N ILE A 13 9.81 -9.52 3.49
CA ILE A 13 8.76 -8.52 3.72
C ILE A 13 9.41 -7.18 3.97
N LEU A 14 9.31 -6.26 3.02
CA LEU A 14 9.93 -4.94 3.14
C LEU A 14 9.12 -3.99 4.02
N TYR A 15 7.79 -4.02 3.88
CA TYR A 15 6.88 -3.11 4.57
C TYR A 15 5.65 -3.85 5.09
N VAL A 16 5.13 -3.37 6.20
CA VAL A 16 3.80 -3.70 6.69
C VAL A 16 2.97 -2.42 6.80
N ILE A 17 1.68 -2.53 6.48
CA ILE A 17 0.72 -1.44 6.65
C ILE A 17 -0.04 -1.69 7.95
N ILE A 18 0.01 -0.73 8.87
CA ILE A 18 -0.77 -0.78 10.11
C ILE A 18 -2.06 0.03 9.96
N ASN A 19 -3.18 -0.56 10.33
CA ASN A 19 -4.50 0.06 10.30
C ASN A 19 -5.30 -0.31 11.56
N PRO A 20 -5.11 0.39 12.68
CA PRO A 20 -5.76 0.07 13.95
C PRO A 20 -7.28 0.21 13.92
N SER A 21 -7.80 1.26 13.26
CA SER A 21 -9.24 1.57 13.27
C SER A 21 -9.65 2.43 12.07
N SER A 22 -9.41 1.95 10.83
CA SER A 22 -9.57 2.76 9.61
C SER A 22 -8.84 4.11 9.73
N GLY A 23 -7.60 4.05 10.20
CA GLY A 23 -6.76 5.17 10.60
C GLY A 23 -6.14 4.93 12.00
N PRO A 24 -5.65 5.97 12.67
CA PRO A 24 -5.02 5.85 14.00
C PRO A 24 -5.99 5.43 15.11
N GLY A 25 -7.30 5.64 14.91
CA GLY A 25 -8.32 5.49 15.94
C GLY A 25 -8.38 6.69 16.90
N GLU A 26 -9.32 6.62 17.84
CA GLU A 26 -9.48 7.64 18.88
C GLU A 26 -8.67 7.32 20.15
N ILE A 27 -8.31 6.06 20.34
CA ILE A 27 -7.57 5.55 21.49
C ILE A 27 -6.41 4.71 20.98
N ARG A 28 -5.26 4.82 21.62
CA ARG A 28 -4.09 4.01 21.34
C ARG A 28 -4.39 2.52 21.53
N ASP A 29 -4.15 1.71 20.51
CA ASP A 29 -4.33 0.26 20.57
C ASP A 29 -3.03 -0.41 21.05
N GLU A 30 -3.07 -0.94 22.29
CA GLU A 30 -1.93 -1.59 22.93
C GLU A 30 -1.50 -2.90 22.23
N ASN A 31 -2.38 -3.52 21.43
CA ASN A 31 -1.99 -4.68 20.63
C ASN A 31 -1.08 -4.24 19.47
N TYR A 32 -1.39 -3.12 18.82
CA TYR A 32 -0.51 -2.56 17.79
C TYR A 32 0.82 -2.09 18.37
N VAL A 33 0.84 -1.46 19.55
CA VAL A 33 2.10 -1.09 20.23
C VAL A 33 2.99 -2.32 20.40
N LYS A 34 2.45 -3.40 20.96
CA LYS A 34 3.20 -4.66 21.15
C LYS A 34 3.69 -5.26 19.83
N GLN A 35 2.91 -5.17 18.75
CA GLN A 35 3.34 -5.69 17.45
C GLN A 35 4.43 -4.82 16.82
N ILE A 36 4.32 -3.49 16.91
CA ILE A 36 5.35 -2.54 16.44
C ILE A 36 6.69 -2.83 17.11
N GLU A 37 6.73 -3.02 18.44
CA GLU A 37 7.94 -3.38 19.15
C GLU A 37 8.57 -4.69 18.68
N LYS A 38 7.74 -5.68 18.29
CA LYS A 38 8.24 -6.93 17.73
C LYS A 38 8.77 -6.74 16.28
N ILE A 39 8.05 -5.97 15.45
CA ILE A 39 8.43 -5.69 14.06
C ILE A 39 9.78 -4.96 14.00
N LYS A 40 10.03 -4.02 14.90
CA LYS A 40 11.33 -3.31 14.98
C LYS A 40 12.53 -4.25 15.05
N LYS A 41 12.38 -5.41 15.68
CA LYS A 41 13.45 -6.42 15.78
C LYS A 41 13.71 -7.18 14.47
N SER A 42 12.80 -7.09 13.51
CA SER A 42 12.90 -7.78 12.21
C SER A 42 13.36 -6.88 11.07
N ASN A 43 13.62 -5.59 11.35
CA ASN A 43 13.93 -4.53 10.37
C ASN A 43 12.86 -4.31 9.29
N ILE A 44 11.69 -4.92 9.40
CA ILE A 44 10.55 -4.65 8.53
C ILE A 44 10.07 -3.22 8.79
N LYS A 45 9.89 -2.44 7.74
CA LYS A 45 9.44 -1.06 7.82
C LYS A 45 7.93 -0.98 8.00
N ILE A 46 7.47 0.04 8.72
CA ILE A 46 6.06 0.23 9.07
C ILE A 46 5.54 1.49 8.40
N ILE A 47 4.45 1.37 7.63
CA ILE A 47 3.71 2.50 7.09
C ILE A 47 2.30 2.53 7.66
N ALA A 48 1.78 3.73 7.93
CA ALA A 48 0.51 3.93 8.62
C ALA A 48 -0.61 4.23 7.62
N TYR A 49 -1.75 3.54 7.75
CA TYR A 49 -2.92 3.70 6.89
C TYR A 49 -3.75 4.92 7.28
N ILE A 50 -4.11 5.77 6.32
CA ILE A 50 -4.99 6.92 6.50
C ILE A 50 -5.96 7.03 5.31
N PRO A 51 -7.29 6.94 5.52
CA PRO A 51 -8.26 7.16 4.44
C PRO A 51 -8.43 8.64 4.17
N THR A 52 -8.58 9.03 2.89
CA THR A 52 -8.89 10.42 2.50
C THR A 52 -10.35 10.61 2.10
N ASN A 53 -11.11 9.54 1.93
CA ASN A 53 -12.49 9.55 1.44
C ASN A 53 -12.61 10.33 0.12
N TYR A 54 -11.75 9.98 -0.85
CA TYR A 54 -11.66 10.64 -2.16
C TYR A 54 -11.49 12.17 -2.01
N GLN A 55 -10.56 12.57 -1.12
CA GLN A 55 -10.25 13.95 -0.72
C GLN A 55 -11.45 14.76 -0.17
N LYS A 56 -12.53 14.10 0.26
CA LYS A 56 -13.66 14.75 0.95
C LYS A 56 -13.32 15.08 2.40
N ARG A 57 -12.37 14.37 3.01
CA ARG A 57 -11.81 14.74 4.30
C ARG A 57 -10.90 15.96 4.11
N SER A 58 -11.06 16.98 4.97
CA SER A 58 -10.16 18.13 4.89
C SER A 58 -8.71 17.69 5.12
N ILE A 59 -7.78 18.33 4.43
CA ILE A 59 -6.36 18.00 4.57
C ILE A 59 -5.86 18.15 6.02
N ASN A 60 -6.39 19.16 6.74
CA ASN A 60 -6.08 19.35 8.16
C ASN A 60 -6.54 18.17 9.04
N THR A 61 -7.62 17.49 8.66
CA THR A 61 -8.06 16.28 9.37
C THR A 61 -7.09 15.13 9.13
N VAL A 62 -6.57 15.00 7.92
CA VAL A 62 -5.57 13.99 7.58
C VAL A 62 -4.23 14.28 8.29
N TYR A 63 -3.84 15.55 8.40
CA TYR A 63 -2.66 15.94 9.19
C TYR A 63 -2.79 15.57 10.66
N LYS A 64 -3.97 15.75 11.25
CA LYS A 64 -4.24 15.29 12.64
C LYS A 64 -4.12 13.78 12.80
N ASP A 65 -4.51 13.00 11.79
CA ASP A 65 -4.31 11.55 11.83
C ASP A 65 -2.82 11.18 11.79
N ILE A 66 -2.01 11.90 11.01
CA ILE A 66 -0.54 11.74 11.00
C ILE A 66 0.03 12.03 12.40
N GLU A 67 -0.38 13.13 13.01
CA GLU A 67 0.03 13.51 14.37
C GLU A 67 -0.39 12.46 15.40
N LYS A 68 -1.64 11.96 15.35
CA LYS A 68 -2.12 10.87 16.22
C LYS A 68 -1.31 9.59 16.06
N TYR A 69 -0.92 9.21 14.84
CA TYR A 69 -0.03 8.07 14.64
C TYR A 69 1.30 8.27 15.33
N PHE A 70 1.88 9.46 15.28
CA PHE A 70 3.11 9.76 16.00
C PHE A 70 2.93 9.73 17.50
N GLU A 71 1.85 10.30 18.03
CA GLU A 71 1.52 10.29 19.45
C GLU A 71 1.32 8.86 19.98
N PHE A 72 0.57 8.01 19.24
CA PHE A 72 0.19 6.69 19.73
C PHE A 72 1.27 5.65 19.53
N TYR A 73 2.03 5.73 18.46
CA TYR A 73 2.94 4.66 18.04
C TYR A 73 4.41 5.07 17.91
N GLY A 74 4.72 6.35 18.12
CA GLY A 74 6.08 6.90 18.04
C GLY A 74 6.51 7.23 16.61
N LYS A 75 6.97 8.45 16.40
CA LYS A 75 7.44 8.94 15.09
C LYS A 75 8.59 8.10 14.55
N GLU A 76 9.50 7.68 15.42
CA GLU A 76 10.69 6.89 15.13
C GLU A 76 10.38 5.45 14.70
N ASN A 77 9.15 5.00 14.92
CA ASN A 77 8.69 3.65 14.58
C ASN A 77 8.04 3.57 13.20
N LEU A 78 7.72 4.71 12.60
CA LEU A 78 7.04 4.80 11.32
C LEU A 78 8.01 5.16 10.20
N ASN A 79 7.78 4.59 9.03
CA ASN A 79 8.62 4.80 7.84
C ASN A 79 7.83 5.44 6.68
N GLY A 80 6.58 5.86 6.93
CA GLY A 80 5.74 6.51 5.94
C GLY A 80 4.26 6.27 6.14
N PHE A 81 3.48 6.61 5.11
CA PHE A 81 2.02 6.58 5.15
C PHE A 81 1.44 5.95 3.89
N PHE A 82 0.35 5.23 4.06
CA PHE A 82 -0.50 4.71 3.01
C PHE A 82 -1.80 5.50 3.01
N PHE A 83 -1.96 6.36 2.01
CA PHE A 83 -3.17 7.18 1.83
C PHE A 83 -4.14 6.45 0.92
N ASP A 84 -5.28 6.08 1.46
CA ASP A 84 -6.32 5.36 0.76
C ASP A 84 -7.40 6.27 0.20
N GLU A 85 -8.17 5.75 -0.76
CA GLU A 85 -9.28 6.45 -1.37
C GLU A 85 -8.84 7.77 -2.05
N ILE A 86 -7.79 7.70 -2.87
CA ILE A 86 -7.26 8.86 -3.62
C ILE A 86 -8.04 9.04 -4.93
N GLY A 87 -8.53 10.26 -5.19
CA GLY A 87 -9.04 10.68 -6.50
C GLY A 87 -7.94 11.34 -7.35
N ASP A 88 -8.15 11.36 -8.67
CA ASP A 88 -7.23 11.99 -9.64
C ASP A 88 -7.99 12.58 -10.86
N GLU A 89 -9.30 12.81 -10.70
CA GLU A 89 -10.18 13.20 -11.80
C GLU A 89 -10.19 14.70 -12.08
N ASN A 90 -9.78 15.50 -11.09
CA ASN A 90 -9.84 16.95 -11.19
C ASN A 90 -8.65 17.65 -10.51
N LYS A 91 -8.46 18.91 -10.87
CA LYS A 91 -7.33 19.72 -10.40
C LYS A 91 -7.25 19.83 -8.87
N ASN A 92 -8.38 19.87 -8.17
CA ASN A 92 -8.38 19.99 -6.71
C ASN A 92 -7.86 18.70 -6.05
N GLU A 93 -8.16 17.54 -6.61
CA GLU A 93 -7.66 16.25 -6.14
C GLU A 93 -6.16 16.14 -6.34
N VAL A 94 -5.66 16.59 -7.49
CA VAL A 94 -4.22 16.64 -7.77
C VAL A 94 -3.49 17.57 -6.79
N GLU A 95 -4.01 18.77 -6.56
CA GLU A 95 -3.39 19.73 -5.64
C GLU A 95 -3.44 19.25 -4.18
N TYR A 96 -4.53 18.59 -3.77
CA TYR A 96 -4.64 17.97 -2.44
C TYR A 96 -3.54 16.91 -2.25
N LEU A 97 -3.35 16.01 -3.21
CA LEU A 97 -2.31 14.98 -3.12
C LEU A 97 -0.91 15.57 -3.09
N LYS A 98 -0.65 16.59 -3.89
CA LYS A 98 0.61 17.34 -3.89
C LYS A 98 0.89 17.97 -2.53
N GLU A 99 -0.11 18.64 -1.94
CA GLU A 99 0.01 19.25 -0.61
C GLU A 99 0.29 18.19 0.47
N LEU A 100 -0.43 17.07 0.41
CA LEU A 100 -0.26 15.96 1.33
C LEU A 100 1.15 15.34 1.24
N ASN A 101 1.62 15.08 0.03
CA ASN A 101 2.97 14.58 -0.21
C ASN A 101 4.03 15.56 0.33
N ASN A 102 3.90 16.83 0.03
CA ASN A 102 4.82 17.86 0.54
C ASN A 102 4.83 17.90 2.07
N HIS A 103 3.66 17.81 2.71
CA HIS A 103 3.57 17.77 4.17
C HIS A 103 4.37 16.61 4.76
N VAL A 104 4.18 15.39 4.23
CA VAL A 104 4.92 14.20 4.69
C VAL A 104 6.41 14.33 4.44
N LYS A 105 6.83 14.81 3.26
CA LYS A 105 8.25 14.99 2.92
C LYS A 105 8.93 16.10 3.74
N ASN A 106 8.19 17.10 4.19
CA ASN A 106 8.69 18.11 5.13
C ASN A 106 8.92 17.53 6.54
N ILE A 107 8.20 16.48 6.94
CA ILE A 107 8.45 15.77 8.21
C ILE A 107 9.73 14.95 8.11
N SER A 108 9.89 14.20 7.01
CA SER A 108 11.10 13.47 6.65
C SER A 108 11.09 13.11 5.17
N ASN A 109 12.17 13.41 4.45
CA ASN A 109 12.36 12.98 3.05
C ASN A 109 12.39 11.45 2.90
N ASP A 110 12.76 10.73 3.96
CA ASP A 110 12.85 9.26 3.97
C ASP A 110 11.50 8.57 4.16
N TYR A 111 10.46 9.32 4.54
CA TYR A 111 9.12 8.73 4.69
C TYR A 111 8.53 8.37 3.33
N LEU A 112 8.12 7.11 3.21
CA LEU A 112 7.43 6.60 2.03
C LEU A 112 5.99 7.13 1.98
N VAL A 113 5.61 7.69 0.84
CA VAL A 113 4.23 8.06 0.53
C VAL A 113 3.67 7.05 -0.46
N VAL A 114 2.68 6.27 -0.04
CA VAL A 114 1.94 5.35 -0.89
C VAL A 114 0.52 5.89 -1.05
N SER A 115 0.08 6.07 -2.27
CA SER A 115 -1.27 6.56 -2.58
C SER A 115 -2.08 5.48 -3.27
N ASN A 116 -3.31 5.24 -2.79
CA ASN A 116 -4.21 4.23 -3.32
C ASN A 116 -5.43 4.85 -4.02
N PRO A 117 -5.39 5.09 -5.33
CA PRO A 117 -6.57 5.33 -6.14
C PRO A 117 -7.30 4.02 -6.52
N GLY A 118 -6.70 2.85 -6.33
CA GLY A 118 -7.26 1.53 -6.69
C GLY A 118 -7.40 1.28 -8.19
N ARG A 119 -6.95 2.23 -9.01
CA ARG A 119 -7.10 2.25 -10.49
C ARG A 119 -5.93 2.94 -11.16
N GLN A 120 -5.85 2.81 -12.47
CA GLN A 120 -4.87 3.51 -13.31
C GLN A 120 -4.87 5.01 -13.03
N ILE A 121 -3.68 5.60 -13.00
CA ILE A 121 -3.46 7.01 -12.68
C ILE A 121 -3.28 7.88 -13.93
N THR A 122 -3.44 9.18 -13.76
CA THR A 122 -3.08 10.19 -14.76
C THR A 122 -1.59 10.56 -14.64
N ASP A 123 -1.01 11.12 -15.69
CA ASP A 123 0.37 11.63 -15.64
C ASP A 123 0.49 12.83 -14.68
N GLU A 124 -0.60 13.51 -14.37
CA GLU A 124 -0.63 14.72 -13.54
C GLU A 124 -0.39 14.41 -12.06
N ILE A 125 -0.91 13.28 -11.55
CA ILE A 125 -0.66 12.92 -10.14
C ILE A 125 0.64 12.16 -9.92
N ALA A 126 1.23 11.60 -10.96
CA ALA A 126 2.43 10.76 -10.87
C ALA A 126 3.58 11.37 -10.06
N PRO A 127 3.86 12.70 -10.09
CA PRO A 127 4.93 13.31 -9.29
C PRO A 127 4.63 13.43 -7.78
N HIS A 128 3.39 13.13 -7.34
CA HIS A 128 2.91 13.49 -6.01
C HIS A 128 2.77 12.29 -5.06
N SER A 129 3.44 11.17 -5.35
CA SER A 129 3.59 10.04 -4.44
C SER A 129 4.82 9.22 -4.83
N ASP A 130 5.38 8.47 -3.89
CA ASP A 130 6.49 7.56 -4.18
C ASP A 130 5.99 6.28 -4.85
N ILE A 131 4.81 5.78 -4.42
CA ILE A 131 4.19 4.56 -4.96
C ILE A 131 2.69 4.79 -5.12
N PHE A 132 2.14 4.30 -6.23
CA PHE A 132 0.70 4.29 -6.48
C PHE A 132 0.15 2.87 -6.56
N VAL A 133 -0.96 2.61 -5.89
CA VAL A 133 -1.76 1.41 -6.11
C VAL A 133 -2.61 1.62 -7.36
N THR A 134 -2.09 1.22 -8.51
CA THR A 134 -2.73 1.46 -9.81
C THR A 134 -3.71 0.35 -10.23
N SER A 135 -3.84 -0.68 -9.40
CA SER A 135 -4.82 -1.75 -9.57
C SER A 135 -5.17 -2.39 -8.24
N GLU A 136 -6.44 -2.35 -7.86
CA GLU A 136 -7.00 -3.05 -6.72
C GLU A 136 -8.27 -3.77 -7.14
N ILE A 137 -8.13 -4.99 -7.68
CA ILE A 137 -9.22 -5.75 -8.31
C ILE A 137 -9.13 -7.24 -7.99
N SER A 138 -10.22 -7.96 -8.30
CA SER A 138 -10.26 -9.42 -8.13
C SER A 138 -9.29 -10.14 -9.07
N GLY A 139 -8.84 -11.33 -8.67
CA GLY A 139 -7.97 -12.17 -9.51
C GLY A 139 -8.60 -12.51 -10.86
N GLU A 140 -9.91 -12.69 -10.92
CA GLU A 140 -10.64 -12.95 -12.17
C GLU A 140 -10.57 -11.75 -13.13
N GLU A 141 -10.84 -10.55 -12.61
CA GLU A 141 -10.76 -9.31 -13.41
C GLU A 141 -9.32 -9.03 -13.82
N TYR A 142 -8.39 -9.20 -12.91
CA TYR A 142 -6.97 -9.02 -13.20
C TYR A 142 -6.49 -9.94 -14.33
N ILE A 143 -6.93 -11.18 -14.36
CA ILE A 143 -6.54 -12.14 -15.41
C ILE A 143 -7.20 -11.87 -16.75
N ASN A 144 -8.50 -11.47 -16.74
CA ASN A 144 -9.33 -11.49 -17.94
C ASN A 144 -9.75 -10.11 -18.46
N LYS A 145 -9.74 -9.06 -17.63
CA LYS A 145 -10.33 -7.76 -17.98
C LYS A 145 -9.37 -6.56 -17.82
N PHE A 146 -8.12 -6.80 -17.42
CA PHE A 146 -7.16 -5.72 -17.22
C PHE A 146 -6.92 -4.95 -18.54
N SER A 147 -7.15 -3.65 -18.51
CA SER A 147 -6.86 -2.75 -19.62
C SER A 147 -5.45 -2.15 -19.51
N LYS A 148 -4.81 -1.90 -20.66
CA LYS A 148 -3.52 -1.22 -20.68
C LYS A 148 -3.65 0.20 -20.13
N PRO A 149 -2.74 0.67 -19.25
CA PRO A 149 -2.74 2.03 -18.74
C PRO A 149 -2.67 3.08 -19.86
N LYS A 150 -3.33 4.21 -19.64
CA LYS A 150 -3.31 5.35 -20.57
C LYS A 150 -2.16 6.30 -20.29
N SER A 151 -1.73 6.43 -19.03
CA SER A 151 -0.65 7.31 -18.63
C SER A 151 0.69 6.87 -19.23
N LYS A 152 1.53 7.84 -19.57
CA LYS A 152 2.91 7.59 -19.98
C LYS A 152 3.72 7.04 -18.81
N PHE A 153 3.43 7.54 -17.61
CA PHE A 153 4.11 7.14 -16.39
C PHE A 153 4.00 5.64 -16.13
N GLU A 154 2.79 5.07 -16.16
CA GLU A 154 2.59 3.63 -15.93
C GLU A 154 3.13 2.75 -17.07
N ASN A 155 3.20 3.29 -18.29
CA ASN A 155 3.72 2.57 -19.46
C ASN A 155 5.26 2.63 -19.58
N ASP A 156 5.95 3.49 -18.85
CA ASP A 156 7.41 3.55 -18.83
C ASP A 156 7.96 2.46 -17.89
N SER A 157 8.70 1.52 -18.45
CA SER A 157 9.30 0.41 -17.70
C SER A 157 10.27 0.84 -16.60
N ASN A 158 10.82 2.06 -16.66
CA ASN A 158 11.67 2.60 -15.60
C ASN A 158 10.91 2.93 -14.32
N ASN A 159 9.58 3.11 -14.43
CA ASN A 159 8.71 3.49 -13.32
C ASN A 159 8.14 2.29 -12.54
N TYR A 160 8.57 1.05 -12.83
CA TYR A 160 8.04 -0.14 -12.14
C TYR A 160 8.09 -0.04 -10.61
N LYS A 161 9.09 0.63 -10.06
CA LYS A 161 9.25 0.84 -8.60
C LYS A 161 8.15 1.68 -7.96
N HIS A 162 7.40 2.42 -8.77
CA HIS A 162 6.33 3.31 -8.35
C HIS A 162 4.94 2.70 -8.54
N ILE A 163 4.86 1.49 -9.10
CA ILE A 163 3.59 0.82 -9.46
C ILE A 163 3.34 -0.35 -8.50
N TYR A 164 2.20 -0.33 -7.84
CA TYR A 164 1.75 -1.35 -6.91
C TYR A 164 0.41 -1.92 -7.34
N HIS A 165 0.29 -3.25 -7.38
CA HIS A 165 -0.95 -3.94 -7.66
C HIS A 165 -1.39 -4.74 -6.43
N ILE A 166 -2.65 -4.58 -6.02
CA ILE A 166 -3.33 -5.34 -4.97
C ILE A 166 -4.38 -6.23 -5.63
N ILE A 167 -4.23 -7.54 -5.51
CA ILE A 167 -5.10 -8.51 -6.19
C ILE A 167 -5.73 -9.44 -5.15
N TYR A 168 -7.03 -9.32 -4.97
CA TYR A 168 -7.80 -10.12 -4.03
C TYR A 168 -8.58 -11.24 -4.74
N ASP A 169 -9.19 -12.16 -3.98
CA ASP A 169 -9.90 -13.35 -4.49
C ASP A 169 -9.08 -14.16 -5.51
N VAL A 170 -7.78 -14.29 -5.29
CA VAL A 170 -6.90 -15.08 -6.17
C VAL A 170 -6.84 -16.51 -5.68
N LYS A 171 -7.25 -17.46 -6.52
CA LYS A 171 -7.12 -18.88 -6.18
C LYS A 171 -5.63 -19.28 -6.11
N PRO A 172 -5.20 -20.12 -5.16
CA PRO A 172 -3.78 -20.49 -5.03
C PRO A 172 -3.14 -21.07 -6.29
N LYS A 173 -3.92 -21.74 -7.15
CA LYS A 173 -3.46 -22.26 -8.44
C LYS A 173 -3.05 -21.15 -9.42
N ASP A 174 -3.62 -19.95 -9.28
CA ASP A 174 -3.44 -18.81 -10.18
C ASP A 174 -2.34 -17.82 -9.71
N TYR A 175 -1.74 -18.02 -8.51
CA TYR A 175 -0.72 -17.14 -7.96
C TYR A 175 0.43 -16.87 -8.94
N LYS A 176 0.98 -17.90 -9.58
CA LYS A 176 2.06 -17.74 -10.57
C LYS A 176 1.62 -16.95 -11.78
N ARG A 177 0.39 -17.16 -12.26
CA ARG A 177 -0.17 -16.44 -13.41
C ARG A 177 -0.35 -14.95 -13.08
N VAL A 178 -0.93 -14.65 -11.94
CA VAL A 178 -1.12 -13.27 -11.47
C VAL A 178 0.23 -12.57 -11.31
N LEU A 179 1.22 -13.22 -10.70
CA LEU A 179 2.56 -12.66 -10.55
C LEU A 179 3.24 -12.40 -11.91
N LYS A 180 3.13 -13.33 -12.87
CA LYS A 180 3.66 -13.11 -14.22
C LYS A 180 3.01 -11.89 -14.87
N LEU A 181 1.68 -11.81 -14.82
CA LEU A 181 0.93 -10.68 -15.37
C LEU A 181 1.29 -9.35 -14.69
N SER A 182 1.53 -9.32 -13.38
CA SER A 182 1.89 -8.08 -12.70
C SER A 182 3.21 -7.51 -13.21
N ARG A 183 4.20 -8.35 -13.47
CA ARG A 183 5.48 -7.94 -14.06
C ARG A 183 5.34 -7.45 -15.49
N GLU A 184 4.53 -8.15 -16.31
CA GLU A 184 4.20 -7.72 -17.68
C GLU A 184 3.44 -6.38 -17.70
N ARG A 185 2.79 -6.03 -16.60
CA ARG A 185 2.04 -4.78 -16.37
C ARG A 185 2.82 -3.73 -15.59
N ASN A 186 4.12 -3.87 -15.58
CA ASN A 186 5.05 -2.92 -14.97
C ASN A 186 4.91 -2.74 -13.44
N ALA A 187 4.30 -3.68 -12.72
CA ALA A 187 4.19 -3.58 -11.25
C ALA A 187 5.46 -4.08 -10.56
N GLY A 188 6.15 -3.18 -9.87
CA GLY A 188 7.29 -3.51 -9.02
C GLY A 188 6.87 -3.99 -7.62
N TRP A 189 5.64 -3.66 -7.21
CA TRP A 189 5.06 -4.07 -5.94
C TRP A 189 3.79 -4.87 -6.18
N ILE A 190 3.59 -5.91 -5.39
CA ILE A 190 2.38 -6.73 -5.48
C ILE A 190 1.94 -7.26 -4.12
N MET A 191 0.64 -7.20 -3.88
CA MET A 191 -0.04 -7.95 -2.84
C MET A 191 -1.02 -8.92 -3.50
N ILE A 192 -1.00 -10.18 -3.08
CA ILE A 192 -1.94 -11.21 -3.54
C ILE A 192 -2.60 -11.83 -2.31
N THR A 193 -3.92 -11.93 -2.33
CA THR A 193 -4.69 -12.65 -1.30
C THR A 193 -5.81 -13.48 -1.93
N ASP A 194 -6.13 -14.61 -1.31
CA ASP A 194 -7.29 -15.45 -1.64
C ASP A 194 -8.55 -15.06 -0.85
N ALA A 195 -8.43 -14.08 0.05
CA ALA A 195 -9.56 -13.50 0.75
C ALA A 195 -10.42 -12.64 -0.20
N LYS A 196 -11.71 -12.48 0.17
CA LYS A 196 -12.75 -11.84 -0.64
C LYS A 196 -13.30 -10.59 0.03
N LEU A 197 -13.95 -9.73 -0.75
CA LEU A 197 -14.77 -8.66 -0.22
C LEU A 197 -15.80 -9.20 0.83
N PRO A 198 -16.21 -8.40 1.82
CA PRO A 198 -16.02 -6.94 1.91
C PRO A 198 -14.65 -6.49 2.44
N ASN A 199 -13.89 -7.34 3.13
CA ASN A 199 -12.56 -6.99 3.64
C ASN A 199 -11.56 -8.12 3.37
N PRO A 200 -10.80 -8.07 2.26
CA PRO A 200 -9.83 -9.10 1.92
C PRO A 200 -8.49 -8.99 2.66
N TYR A 201 -8.35 -8.01 3.56
CA TYR A 201 -7.07 -7.65 4.21
C TYR A 201 -6.99 -8.07 5.68
N ASP A 202 -8.10 -8.59 6.26
CA ASP A 202 -8.18 -9.01 7.66
C ASP A 202 -7.59 -10.41 7.92
N LYS A 203 -7.23 -11.12 6.87
CA LYS A 203 -6.69 -12.48 6.93
C LYS A 203 -5.38 -12.60 6.17
N MET A 204 -4.51 -13.47 6.70
CA MET A 204 -3.32 -13.87 5.96
C MET A 204 -3.72 -14.76 4.78
N PRO A 205 -3.12 -14.57 3.59
CA PRO A 205 -3.34 -15.44 2.45
C PRO A 205 -3.08 -16.91 2.79
N SER A 206 -3.90 -17.81 2.25
CA SER A 206 -3.66 -19.25 2.35
C SER A 206 -2.28 -19.59 1.78
N ASN A 207 -1.54 -20.45 2.46
CA ASN A 207 -0.17 -20.81 2.06
C ASN A 207 0.78 -19.60 1.92
N PHE A 208 0.68 -18.61 2.82
CA PHE A 208 1.43 -17.35 2.78
C PHE A 208 2.93 -17.56 2.51
N SER A 209 3.60 -18.47 3.23
CA SER A 209 5.03 -18.74 3.01
C SER A 209 5.33 -19.17 1.58
N LYS A 210 4.51 -20.05 1.01
CA LYS A 210 4.64 -20.48 -0.39
C LYS A 210 4.38 -19.34 -1.37
N LEU A 211 3.42 -18.46 -1.08
CA LEU A 211 3.14 -17.26 -1.89
C LEU A 211 4.36 -16.34 -1.90
N VAL A 212 4.93 -16.04 -0.74
CA VAL A 212 6.15 -15.22 -0.63
C VAL A 212 7.31 -15.84 -1.41
N ASP A 213 7.54 -17.14 -1.27
CA ASP A 213 8.57 -17.85 -2.02
C ASP A 213 8.35 -17.78 -3.55
N ILE A 214 7.10 -17.78 -4.01
CA ILE A 214 6.77 -17.60 -5.44
C ILE A 214 7.09 -16.17 -5.88
N ILE A 215 6.75 -15.17 -5.07
CA ILE A 215 7.00 -13.75 -5.38
C ILE A 215 8.49 -13.45 -5.50
N LEU A 216 9.30 -13.99 -4.59
CA LEU A 216 10.75 -13.75 -4.52
C LEU A 216 11.57 -14.52 -5.55
N LYS A 217 11.02 -15.54 -6.17
CA LYS A 217 11.73 -16.25 -7.24
C LYS A 217 11.96 -15.33 -8.43
N LYS A 218 13.23 -15.17 -8.82
CA LYS A 218 13.59 -14.57 -10.11
C LYS A 218 13.12 -15.52 -11.23
N TRP A 219 12.26 -15.05 -12.09
CA TRP A 219 11.78 -15.76 -13.29
C TRP A 219 12.58 -15.28 -14.49
#